data_4111551571aee55b23a448cd9e031d5e
#
_entry.id   4111551571aee55b23a448cd9e031d5e
#
_cell.length_a   1.000
_cell.length_b   1.000
_cell.length_c   1.000
_cell.angle_alpha   90.00
_cell.angle_beta   90.00
_cell.angle_gamma   90.00
#
_symmetry.space_group_name_H-M   'P 1'
#
loop_
_entity.id
_entity.type
_entity.pdbx_description
1 polymer ?
#
loop_
_entity_poly.entity_id
_entity_poly.type
_entity_poly.pdbx_seq_one_letter_code
_entity_poly.pdbx_strand_id
1 'polypeptide(L)'
;MVKRAMCHIRLTALFLAILACVSIPYTAGARAQAAGSIEQNFANSLTAVPADALAVSGAFYVPVYSSVSMSQGKLRADFSVTLSVHNASETRPLVLKRIAYFDTAGKLVESYLKAPIALKPFSTVEVFIATSDVRGGTGANFVVDWAATGEIAEPAVEALMVGSVGSGHSAFISQGRPIKVIGK
;
A
#
# COMPACT_ATOMS: atom_id res chain seq x y z
N MET A 1 -10.90 -95.94 12.03
CA MET A 1 -11.50 -95.40 13.27
C MET A 1 -11.26 -93.88 13.30
N VAL A 2 -12.34 -93.13 13.17
CA VAL A 2 -12.39 -91.69 13.00
C VAL A 2 -12.47 -91.02 14.37
N LYS A 3 -11.65 -90.00 14.66
CA LYS A 3 -11.90 -89.06 15.74
C LYS A 3 -11.93 -87.63 15.16
N ARG A 4 -13.13 -87.03 15.31
CA ARG A 4 -13.43 -85.65 15.00
C ARG A 4 -12.67 -84.74 15.96
N ALA A 5 -11.99 -83.70 15.44
CA ALA A 5 -11.56 -82.56 16.20
C ALA A 5 -12.34 -81.31 15.69
N MET A 6 -13.16 -80.75 16.57
CA MET A 6 -13.93 -79.53 16.36
C MET A 6 -13.00 -78.31 16.53
N CYS A 7 -12.84 -77.54 15.48
CA CYS A 7 -12.05 -76.33 15.55
C CYS A 7 -12.98 -75.18 15.86
N HIS A 8 -12.78 -74.57 17.01
CA HIS A 8 -13.48 -73.33 17.41
C HIS A 8 -12.89 -72.12 16.65
N ILE A 9 -13.64 -71.57 15.72
CA ILE A 9 -13.31 -70.32 15.11
C ILE A 9 -13.69 -69.19 16.07
N ARG A 10 -12.70 -68.55 16.67
CA ARG A 10 -12.87 -67.30 17.42
C ARG A 10 -12.89 -66.16 16.42
N LEU A 11 -14.04 -65.54 16.27
CA LEU A 11 -14.27 -64.32 15.47
C LEU A 11 -13.75 -63.13 16.27
N THR A 12 -12.55 -62.70 16.00
CA THR A 12 -12.00 -61.44 16.50
C THR A 12 -12.47 -60.31 15.60
N ALA A 13 -13.45 -59.57 16.07
CA ALA A 13 -13.90 -58.32 15.41
C ALA A 13 -12.79 -57.29 15.49
N LEU A 14 -12.15 -56.99 14.35
CA LEU A 14 -11.17 -55.93 14.21
C LEU A 14 -11.93 -54.60 14.02
N PHE A 15 -12.05 -53.81 15.08
CA PHE A 15 -12.53 -52.44 14.99
C PHE A 15 -11.48 -51.57 14.28
N LEU A 16 -11.68 -51.33 12.99
CA LEU A 16 -10.91 -50.37 12.25
C LEU A 16 -11.50 -48.97 12.52
N ALA A 17 -10.93 -48.25 13.48
CA ALA A 17 -11.25 -46.84 13.68
C ALA A 17 -10.67 -46.04 12.53
N ILE A 18 -11.48 -45.70 11.54
CA ILE A 18 -11.13 -44.74 10.48
C ILE A 18 -11.13 -43.35 11.11
N LEU A 19 -9.93 -42.88 11.45
CA LEU A 19 -9.71 -41.51 11.86
C LEU A 19 -9.78 -40.64 10.59
N ALA A 20 -10.98 -40.13 10.26
CA ALA A 20 -11.16 -39.15 9.20
C ALA A 20 -10.48 -37.84 9.64
N CYS A 21 -9.23 -37.63 9.23
CA CYS A 21 -8.61 -36.30 9.28
C CYS A 21 -9.39 -35.37 8.34
N VAL A 22 -10.34 -34.66 8.90
CA VAL A 22 -10.96 -33.51 8.22
C VAL A 22 -9.89 -32.43 8.15
N SER A 23 -9.12 -32.42 7.05
CA SER A 23 -8.27 -31.29 6.69
C SER A 23 -9.19 -30.13 6.31
N ILE A 24 -9.47 -29.26 7.28
CA ILE A 24 -10.08 -27.97 7.03
C ILE A 24 -9.03 -27.18 6.23
N PRO A 25 -9.27 -26.80 4.96
CA PRO A 25 -8.37 -25.91 4.29
C PRO A 25 -8.47 -24.56 5.02
N TYR A 26 -7.44 -24.21 5.77
CA TYR A 26 -7.21 -22.83 6.19
C TYR A 26 -6.92 -22.04 4.91
N THR A 27 -7.96 -21.63 4.24
CA THR A 27 -7.87 -20.50 3.31
C THR A 27 -7.67 -19.27 4.20
N ALA A 28 -6.42 -19.02 4.58
CA ALA A 28 -6.00 -17.69 4.96
C ALA A 28 -6.17 -16.84 3.68
N GLY A 29 -7.41 -16.44 3.42
CA GLY A 29 -7.69 -15.39 2.48
C GLY A 29 -6.94 -14.19 3.01
N ALA A 30 -5.79 -13.87 2.41
CA ALA A 30 -5.24 -12.53 2.47
C ALA A 30 -6.39 -11.64 1.99
N ARG A 31 -7.17 -11.13 2.93
CA ARG A 31 -8.12 -10.09 2.68
C ARG A 31 -7.26 -8.93 2.22
N ALA A 32 -7.14 -8.76 0.90
CA ALA A 32 -6.77 -7.47 0.36
C ALA A 32 -7.76 -6.51 1.02
N GLN A 33 -7.27 -5.77 2.00
CA GLN A 33 -8.05 -4.73 2.66
C GLN A 33 -8.44 -3.82 1.52
N ALA A 34 -9.73 -3.83 1.15
CA ALA A 34 -10.24 -2.88 0.17
C ALA A 34 -9.75 -1.54 0.68
N ALA A 35 -8.86 -0.90 -0.09
CA ALA A 35 -8.26 0.35 0.33
C ALA A 35 -9.41 1.33 0.55
N GLY A 36 -9.76 1.55 1.81
CA GLY A 36 -10.70 2.58 2.19
C GLY A 36 -10.17 3.91 1.63
N SER A 37 -11.04 4.87 1.37
CA SER A 37 -10.56 6.19 0.95
C SER A 37 -9.58 6.75 1.99
N ILE A 38 -8.70 7.65 1.59
CA ILE A 38 -7.78 8.33 2.52
C ILE A 38 -8.57 8.93 3.69
N GLU A 39 -9.74 9.50 3.42
CA GLU A 39 -10.61 10.10 4.43
C GLU A 39 -11.08 9.09 5.49
N GLN A 40 -11.31 7.83 5.09
CA GLN A 40 -11.73 6.78 6.02
C GLN A 40 -10.55 6.24 6.84
N ASN A 41 -9.42 6.00 6.18
CA ASN A 41 -8.25 5.39 6.83
C ASN A 41 -7.54 6.37 7.77
N PHE A 42 -7.57 7.66 7.44
CA PHE A 42 -6.83 8.71 8.14
C PHE A 42 -7.72 9.77 8.80
N ALA A 43 -8.98 9.44 9.12
CA ALA A 43 -9.93 10.38 9.71
C ALA A 43 -9.37 11.15 10.92
N ASN A 44 -8.55 10.51 11.75
CA ASN A 44 -7.90 11.13 12.90
C ASN A 44 -6.80 12.14 12.54
N SER A 45 -6.22 12.04 11.35
CA SER A 45 -5.21 12.97 10.81
C SER A 45 -5.84 14.19 10.15
N LEU A 46 -7.14 14.14 9.86
CA LEU A 46 -7.83 15.16 9.09
C LEU A 46 -8.55 16.19 9.97
N THR A 47 -8.71 17.37 9.39
CA THR A 47 -9.53 18.47 9.93
C THR A 47 -10.38 19.06 8.81
N ALA A 48 -11.29 19.98 9.14
CA ALA A 48 -12.06 20.70 8.13
C ALA A 48 -11.14 21.49 7.20
N VAL A 49 -11.44 21.46 5.90
CA VAL A 49 -10.73 22.32 4.93
C VAL A 49 -11.03 23.77 5.29
N PRO A 50 -10.00 24.63 5.44
CA PRO A 50 -10.22 26.05 5.74
C PRO A 50 -11.13 26.73 4.71
N ALA A 51 -12.04 27.56 5.19
CA ALA A 51 -12.89 28.41 4.32
C ALA A 51 -12.15 29.62 3.78
N ASP A 52 -11.03 30.00 4.41
CA ASP A 52 -10.20 31.13 4.02
C ASP A 52 -9.51 30.89 2.68
N ALA A 53 -9.14 31.97 2.00
CA ALA A 53 -8.39 31.89 0.74
C ALA A 53 -7.04 31.21 0.94
N LEU A 54 -6.71 30.27 0.05
CA LEU A 54 -5.45 29.58 0.04
C LEU A 54 -4.37 30.46 -0.61
N ALA A 55 -3.54 31.09 0.22
CA ALA A 55 -2.56 32.09 -0.20
C ALA A 55 -1.26 31.48 -0.75
N VAL A 56 -0.89 30.27 -0.27
CA VAL A 56 0.32 29.57 -0.69
C VAL A 56 -0.08 28.22 -1.28
N SER A 57 0.59 27.82 -2.35
CA SER A 57 0.37 26.49 -2.96
C SER A 57 1.62 25.98 -3.65
N GLY A 58 1.72 24.67 -3.77
CA GLY A 58 2.82 24.02 -4.45
C GLY A 58 2.45 22.66 -4.98
N ALA A 59 3.41 22.03 -5.63
CA ALA A 59 3.30 20.65 -6.09
C ALA A 59 4.63 19.92 -5.95
N PHE A 60 4.54 18.62 -5.66
CA PHE A 60 5.67 17.70 -5.63
C PHE A 60 5.56 16.68 -6.74
N TYR A 61 6.69 16.36 -7.34
CA TYR A 61 6.91 15.18 -8.17
C TYR A 61 7.67 14.15 -7.34
N VAL A 62 7.12 12.95 -7.19
CA VAL A 62 7.73 11.87 -6.40
C VAL A 62 7.97 10.69 -7.31
N PRO A 63 9.22 10.43 -7.75
CA PRO A 63 9.52 9.24 -8.55
C PRO A 63 9.31 7.99 -7.70
N VAL A 64 8.66 6.96 -8.26
CA VAL A 64 8.47 5.67 -7.62
C VAL A 64 8.72 4.53 -8.60
N TYR A 65 8.94 3.34 -8.07
CA TYR A 65 9.33 2.17 -8.83
C TYR A 65 8.48 0.98 -8.39
N SER A 66 7.42 0.66 -9.14
CA SER A 66 6.60 -0.51 -8.84
C SER A 66 7.16 -1.79 -9.44
N SER A 67 7.99 -1.69 -10.50
CA SER A 67 8.64 -2.85 -11.13
C SER A 67 9.89 -2.40 -11.87
N VAL A 68 11.05 -2.98 -11.56
CA VAL A 68 12.33 -2.64 -12.19
C VAL A 68 12.99 -3.87 -12.82
N SER A 69 13.73 -3.64 -13.91
CA SER A 69 14.50 -4.70 -14.56
C SER A 69 15.77 -5.01 -13.78
N MET A 70 16.06 -6.30 -13.65
CA MET A 70 17.26 -6.85 -13.01
C MET A 70 17.97 -7.83 -13.93
N SER A 71 19.19 -8.22 -13.55
CA SER A 71 19.95 -9.27 -14.24
C SER A 71 20.00 -9.06 -15.75
N GLN A 72 20.44 -7.87 -16.18
CA GLN A 72 20.54 -7.49 -17.59
C GLN A 72 19.19 -7.54 -18.34
N GLY A 73 18.08 -7.24 -17.61
CA GLY A 73 16.73 -7.24 -18.18
C GLY A 73 16.05 -8.60 -18.19
N LYS A 74 16.71 -9.66 -17.73
CA LYS A 74 16.16 -11.04 -17.72
C LYS A 74 15.16 -11.29 -16.59
N LEU A 75 15.21 -10.52 -15.52
CA LEU A 75 14.35 -10.61 -14.35
C LEU A 75 13.72 -9.25 -14.04
N ARG A 76 12.63 -9.26 -13.34
CA ARG A 76 12.01 -8.06 -12.75
C ARG A 76 11.91 -8.21 -11.25
N ALA A 77 12.10 -7.10 -10.53
CA ALA A 77 11.80 -6.97 -9.12
C ALA A 77 10.58 -6.07 -8.99
N ASP A 78 9.57 -6.55 -8.29
CA ASP A 78 8.33 -5.83 -8.02
C ASP A 78 8.32 -5.34 -6.59
N PHE A 79 7.86 -4.10 -6.39
CA PHE A 79 7.87 -3.41 -5.12
C PHE A 79 6.47 -2.91 -4.76
N SER A 80 6.09 -3.06 -3.49
CA SER A 80 5.05 -2.21 -2.93
C SER A 80 5.57 -0.79 -2.79
N VAL A 81 4.69 0.18 -2.90
CA VAL A 81 5.03 1.60 -2.73
C VAL A 81 4.11 2.19 -1.67
N THR A 82 4.68 2.86 -0.69
CA THR A 82 3.96 3.68 0.28
C THR A 82 4.36 5.14 0.08
N LEU A 83 3.48 5.94 -0.51
CA LEU A 83 3.64 7.39 -0.54
C LEU A 83 3.19 7.94 0.81
N SER A 84 4.01 8.76 1.47
CA SER A 84 3.67 9.49 2.69
C SER A 84 3.67 10.99 2.42
N VAL A 85 2.63 11.68 2.91
CA VAL A 85 2.54 13.14 2.85
C VAL A 85 2.36 13.67 4.27
N HIS A 86 3.34 14.43 4.75
CA HIS A 86 3.42 14.94 6.10
C HIS A 86 3.18 16.44 6.12
N ASN A 87 2.29 16.89 6.99
CA ASN A 87 2.21 18.30 7.35
C ASN A 87 3.33 18.64 8.36
N ALA A 88 4.39 19.28 7.91
CA ALA A 88 5.52 19.68 8.75
C ALA A 88 5.27 20.97 9.57
N SER A 89 4.09 21.57 9.46
CA SER A 89 3.72 22.78 10.23
C SER A 89 3.30 22.42 11.65
N GLU A 90 3.72 23.23 12.60
CA GLU A 90 3.29 23.13 14.00
C GLU A 90 1.87 23.68 14.23
N THR A 91 1.43 24.62 13.42
CA THR A 91 0.24 25.43 13.74
C THR A 91 -0.81 25.45 12.66
N ARG A 92 -0.46 25.21 11.39
CA ARG A 92 -1.37 25.40 10.24
C ARG A 92 -1.79 24.08 9.62
N PRO A 93 -3.07 23.95 9.22
CA PRO A 93 -3.51 22.85 8.39
C PRO A 93 -2.85 22.90 7.00
N LEU A 94 -2.50 21.73 6.47
CA LEU A 94 -2.06 21.54 5.09
C LEU A 94 -3.22 21.03 4.25
N VAL A 95 -3.59 21.73 3.19
CA VAL A 95 -4.63 21.29 2.26
C VAL A 95 -3.98 20.49 1.13
N LEU A 96 -4.37 19.23 0.96
CA LEU A 96 -4.03 18.40 -0.19
C LEU A 96 -5.15 18.51 -1.22
N LYS A 97 -4.81 18.97 -2.44
CA LYS A 97 -5.76 19.18 -3.53
C LYS A 97 -5.77 18.03 -4.53
N ARG A 98 -4.65 17.36 -4.67
CA ARG A 98 -4.50 16.20 -5.57
C ARG A 98 -3.42 15.27 -5.05
N ILE A 99 -3.67 13.98 -5.14
CA ILE A 99 -2.67 12.91 -5.09
C ILE A 99 -2.97 12.02 -6.30
N ALA A 100 -2.11 12.06 -7.31
CA ALA A 100 -2.30 11.36 -8.57
C ALA A 100 -1.09 10.49 -8.90
N TYR A 101 -1.34 9.25 -9.32
CA TYR A 101 -0.34 8.26 -9.69
C TYR A 101 -0.30 8.10 -11.20
N PHE A 102 0.89 8.16 -11.79
CA PHE A 102 1.13 8.06 -13.22
C PHE A 102 2.07 6.90 -13.53
N ASP A 103 1.90 6.29 -14.69
CA ASP A 103 2.78 5.25 -15.20
C ASP A 103 4.04 5.81 -15.89
N THR A 104 4.91 4.91 -16.35
CA THR A 104 6.13 5.24 -17.10
C THR A 104 5.89 6.08 -18.36
N ALA A 105 4.72 5.96 -18.98
CA ALA A 105 4.34 6.73 -20.17
C ALA A 105 3.71 8.10 -19.83
N GLY A 106 3.59 8.44 -18.54
CA GLY A 106 2.94 9.66 -18.08
C GLY A 106 1.40 9.59 -18.13
N LYS A 107 0.82 8.40 -18.28
CA LYS A 107 -0.62 8.22 -18.23
C LYS A 107 -1.09 8.12 -16.79
N LEU A 108 -2.19 8.82 -16.46
CA LEU A 108 -2.83 8.71 -15.16
C LEU A 108 -3.34 7.28 -14.93
N VAL A 109 -2.86 6.66 -13.84
CA VAL A 109 -3.27 5.34 -13.38
C VAL A 109 -4.39 5.46 -12.37
N GLU A 110 -4.23 6.36 -11.37
CA GLU A 110 -5.16 6.51 -10.25
C GLU A 110 -5.16 7.94 -9.71
N SER A 111 -6.32 8.40 -9.22
CA SER A 111 -6.47 9.64 -8.45
C SER A 111 -7.07 9.30 -7.10
N TYR A 112 -6.35 9.64 -6.03
CA TYR A 112 -6.69 9.20 -4.68
C TYR A 112 -7.59 10.17 -3.90
N LEU A 113 -7.75 11.39 -4.38
CA LEU A 113 -8.63 12.38 -3.77
C LEU A 113 -9.80 12.70 -4.70
N LYS A 114 -11.02 12.62 -4.17
CA LYS A 114 -12.25 13.06 -4.85
C LYS A 114 -12.53 14.55 -4.63
N ALA A 115 -12.08 15.07 -3.50
CA ALA A 115 -12.16 16.46 -3.09
C ALA A 115 -10.91 16.82 -2.26
N PRO A 116 -10.58 18.11 -2.11
CA PRO A 116 -9.50 18.51 -1.22
C PRO A 116 -9.74 18.04 0.23
N ILE A 117 -8.68 17.63 0.90
CA ILE A 117 -8.66 17.28 2.32
C ILE A 117 -7.66 18.17 3.06
N ALA A 118 -7.80 18.34 4.37
CA ALA A 118 -6.86 19.10 5.17
C ALA A 118 -6.26 18.25 6.29
N LEU A 119 -4.93 18.23 6.38
CA LEU A 119 -4.18 17.57 7.43
C LEU A 119 -3.99 18.51 8.60
N LYS A 120 -4.18 18.00 9.83
CA LYS A 120 -3.81 18.69 11.06
C LYS A 120 -2.31 18.96 11.10
N PRO A 121 -1.82 19.92 11.91
CA PRO A 121 -0.40 20.05 12.22
C PRO A 121 0.22 18.71 12.61
N PHE A 122 1.43 18.43 12.10
CA PHE A 122 2.22 17.21 12.33
C PHE A 122 1.53 15.89 11.95
N SER A 123 0.41 15.95 11.24
CA SER A 123 -0.26 14.71 10.82
C SER A 123 0.17 14.27 9.42
N THR A 124 -0.11 13.01 9.13
CA THR A 124 0.32 12.33 7.91
C THR A 124 -0.86 11.57 7.31
N VAL A 125 -0.85 11.46 5.98
CA VAL A 125 -1.65 10.49 5.23
C VAL A 125 -0.74 9.68 4.32
N GLU A 126 -1.19 8.49 3.95
CA GLU A 126 -0.46 7.63 3.02
C GLU A 126 -1.34 7.10 1.89
N VAL A 127 -0.67 6.73 0.81
CA VAL A 127 -1.22 5.94 -0.29
C VAL A 127 -0.36 4.69 -0.46
N PHE A 128 -1.01 3.54 -0.48
CA PHE A 128 -0.35 2.26 -0.65
C PHE A 128 -0.62 1.66 -2.03
N ILE A 129 0.45 1.27 -2.73
CA ILE A 129 0.43 0.49 -3.97
C ILE A 129 0.93 -0.92 -3.63
N ALA A 130 0.11 -1.92 -3.88
CA ALA A 130 0.50 -3.31 -3.61
C ALA A 130 1.60 -3.79 -4.57
N THR A 131 2.44 -4.73 -4.13
CA THR A 131 3.50 -5.34 -4.96
C THR A 131 2.95 -5.96 -6.25
N SER A 132 1.71 -6.45 -6.22
CA SER A 132 1.03 -7.00 -7.40
C SER A 132 0.58 -5.94 -8.41
N ASP A 133 0.57 -4.66 -8.03
CA ASP A 133 0.21 -3.56 -8.93
C ASP A 133 1.44 -3.00 -9.63
N VAL A 134 1.78 -3.61 -10.75
CA VAL A 134 2.93 -3.23 -11.58
C VAL A 134 2.58 -2.22 -12.69
N ARG A 135 1.36 -1.65 -12.69
CA ARG A 135 0.88 -0.72 -13.73
C ARG A 135 1.79 0.51 -13.91
N GLY A 136 2.40 0.98 -12.84
CA GLY A 136 3.30 2.13 -12.90
C GLY A 136 4.63 1.86 -13.60
N GLY A 137 5.20 0.68 -13.40
CA GLY A 137 6.49 0.28 -13.98
C GLY A 137 7.69 0.99 -13.36
N THR A 138 8.76 1.14 -14.15
CA THR A 138 10.04 1.71 -13.71
C THR A 138 10.02 3.24 -13.61
N GLY A 139 9.21 3.91 -14.41
CA GLY A 139 9.12 5.39 -14.47
C GLY A 139 7.85 5.93 -13.83
N ALA A 140 7.23 5.16 -12.94
CA ALA A 140 6.05 5.62 -12.22
C ALA A 140 6.35 6.82 -11.33
N ASN A 141 5.33 7.63 -11.09
CA ASN A 141 5.49 8.78 -10.22
C ASN A 141 4.16 9.21 -9.59
N PHE A 142 4.25 9.91 -8.46
CA PHE A 142 3.14 10.68 -7.94
C PHE A 142 3.32 12.16 -8.21
N VAL A 143 2.18 12.83 -8.39
CA VAL A 143 2.08 14.29 -8.31
C VAL A 143 1.15 14.62 -7.15
N VAL A 144 1.67 15.43 -6.21
CA VAL A 144 0.96 15.87 -5.01
C VAL A 144 0.82 17.37 -5.05
N ASP A 145 -0.42 17.89 -5.20
CA ASP A 145 -0.70 19.34 -5.12
C ASP A 145 -1.18 19.67 -3.72
N TRP A 146 -0.60 20.71 -3.16
CA TRP A 146 -0.91 21.19 -1.83
C TRP A 146 -1.18 22.70 -1.79
N ALA A 147 -1.79 23.18 -0.70
CA ALA A 147 -1.98 24.60 -0.44
C ALA A 147 -2.14 24.86 1.07
N ALA A 148 -2.03 26.15 1.45
CA ALA A 148 -2.27 26.62 2.80
C ALA A 148 -2.85 28.04 2.78
N THR A 149 -3.48 28.46 3.88
CA THR A 149 -4.07 29.82 4.05
C THR A 149 -3.03 30.90 4.27
N GLY A 150 -1.77 30.55 4.44
CA GLY A 150 -0.65 31.48 4.65
C GLY A 150 0.67 30.73 4.69
N GLU A 151 1.73 31.41 5.05
CA GLU A 151 3.07 30.83 5.18
C GLU A 151 3.04 29.57 6.07
N ILE A 152 3.67 28.50 5.59
CA ILE A 152 3.69 27.17 6.22
C ILE A 152 5.03 26.50 5.92
N ALA A 153 5.51 25.66 6.83
CA ALA A 153 6.62 24.76 6.50
C ALA A 153 6.26 23.89 5.29
N GLU A 154 7.19 23.76 4.35
CA GLU A 154 6.97 22.92 3.16
C GLU A 154 6.66 21.48 3.59
N PRO A 155 5.64 20.83 3.01
CA PRO A 155 5.32 19.45 3.36
C PRO A 155 6.49 18.51 3.08
N ALA A 156 6.70 17.51 3.92
CA ALA A 156 7.58 16.40 3.59
C ALA A 156 6.79 15.36 2.80
N VAL A 157 7.24 15.06 1.60
CA VAL A 157 6.59 14.10 0.70
C VAL A 157 7.62 13.09 0.24
N GLU A 158 7.40 11.82 0.54
CA GLU A 158 8.32 10.75 0.20
C GLU A 158 7.60 9.45 -0.12
N ALA A 159 8.27 8.55 -0.81
CA ALA A 159 7.77 7.22 -1.11
C ALA A 159 8.78 6.16 -0.67
N LEU A 160 8.31 5.19 0.10
CA LEU A 160 9.05 3.99 0.48
C LEU A 160 8.68 2.85 -0.45
N MET A 161 9.66 2.26 -1.11
CA MET A 161 9.54 1.03 -1.89
C MET A 161 10.05 -0.15 -1.08
N VAL A 162 9.27 -1.22 -0.98
CA VAL A 162 9.65 -2.46 -0.30
C VAL A 162 9.35 -3.65 -1.20
N GLY A 163 10.33 -4.53 -1.38
CA GLY A 163 10.19 -5.71 -2.22
C GLY A 163 11.10 -6.84 -1.81
N SER A 164 10.90 -8.00 -2.44
CA SER A 164 11.71 -9.19 -2.23
C SER A 164 12.12 -9.78 -3.57
N VAL A 165 13.38 -10.20 -3.67
CA VAL A 165 13.89 -10.94 -4.83
C VAL A 165 14.59 -12.19 -4.31
N GLY A 166 14.04 -13.36 -4.63
CA GLY A 166 14.46 -14.62 -4.01
C GLY A 166 14.26 -14.58 -2.50
N SER A 167 15.33 -14.84 -1.72
CA SER A 167 15.32 -14.75 -0.25
C SER A 167 15.74 -13.38 0.28
N GLY A 168 16.10 -12.44 -0.60
CA GLY A 168 16.55 -11.10 -0.22
C GLY A 168 15.39 -10.11 -0.15
N HIS A 169 15.43 -9.23 0.87
CA HIS A 169 14.52 -8.11 1.00
C HIS A 169 15.25 -6.81 0.66
N SER A 170 14.58 -5.89 0.00
CA SER A 170 15.10 -4.58 -0.36
C SER A 170 14.09 -3.51 0.01
N ALA A 171 14.59 -2.41 0.55
CA ALA A 171 13.79 -1.21 0.79
C ALA A 171 14.61 0.02 0.43
N PHE A 172 13.95 1.03 -0.16
CA PHE A 172 14.57 2.31 -0.45
C PHE A 172 13.53 3.41 -0.49
N ILE A 173 13.98 4.65 -0.30
CA ILE A 173 13.12 5.83 -0.23
C ILE A 173 13.42 6.74 -1.43
N SER A 174 12.37 7.33 -1.97
CA SER A 174 12.43 8.39 -2.95
C SER A 174 11.77 9.64 -2.38
N GLN A 175 12.50 10.73 -2.34
CA GLN A 175 11.99 12.02 -1.84
C GLN A 175 11.29 12.79 -2.96
N GLY A 176 10.20 13.44 -2.60
CA GLY A 176 9.49 14.37 -3.48
C GLY A 176 10.33 15.59 -3.80
N ARG A 177 10.28 16.02 -5.06
CA ARG A 177 10.93 17.26 -5.54
C ARG A 177 9.85 18.31 -5.80
N PRO A 178 9.96 19.50 -5.24
CA PRO A 178 9.04 20.59 -5.55
C PRO A 178 9.15 20.95 -7.04
N ILE A 179 8.03 20.96 -7.75
CA ILE A 179 7.97 21.33 -9.17
C ILE A 179 7.23 22.65 -9.40
N LYS A 180 6.52 23.14 -8.38
CA LYS A 180 5.81 24.40 -8.39
C LYS A 180 5.61 24.90 -6.98
N VAL A 181 5.93 26.18 -6.73
CA VAL A 181 5.58 26.92 -5.49
C VAL A 181 5.09 28.30 -5.90
N ILE A 182 3.92 28.70 -5.40
CA ILE A 182 3.30 30.01 -5.66
C ILE A 182 2.95 30.64 -4.31
N GLY A 183 3.22 31.95 -4.16
CA GLY A 183 2.85 32.70 -2.96
C GLY A 183 3.94 32.66 -1.87
N LYS A 184 5.18 32.96 -2.24
CA LYS A 184 6.22 33.34 -1.26
C LYS A 184 6.15 34.83 -0.98
#